data_f431598307fbb4f1d5f09ab866f8d8db
#
_entry.id   f431598307fbb4f1d5f09ab866f8d8db
#
_cell.length_a   1.000
_cell.length_b   1.000
_cell.length_c   1.000
_cell.angle_alpha   90.00
_cell.angle_beta   90.00
_cell.angle_gamma   90.00
#
_symmetry.space_group_name_H-M   'P 1'
#
loop_
_entity.id
_entity.type
_entity.pdbx_description
1 polymer ?
#
loop_
_entity_poly.entity_id
_entity_poly.type
_entity_poly.pdbx_seq_one_letter_code
_entity_poly.pdbx_strand_id
1 'polypeptide(L)'
;MEYKTKDVIGHNKNFIKLSRLIKKNSLPNSIIFQGTKGIGKTTSAFRIAQFIFEQNANPTDLYQFNNSDIYQKICNNSLPNLLFIEKPWLEDKKRYKNQIHKDDVSAVKKFYVNKEKDNLYRICIIDSIDDFSIEAANSLLKLIEEPPKNSLFIIINHNKSKLLQTIKSRSFVLNFSNLILDDYSELLKLDNYRYNDINKLYALTAGDLQASFNYIDNDFDSIDDHFKSLLLDTSKIKINTASHYVAFFNDNSNLENSGDLINYMLLRTKKTILELTEKKKSKNIFNLIKSYYFLDKAYKNQKIYNLNFDHILIKYFNYLKNA
;
A
#
# COMPACT_ATOMS: atom_id res chain seq x y z
N MET A 1 -8.41 -10.63 -7.97
CA MET A 1 -7.79 -9.43 -7.35
C MET A 1 -8.56 -8.21 -7.81
N GLU A 2 -9.32 -7.57 -6.90
CA GLU A 2 -10.21 -6.46 -7.25
C GLU A 2 -9.50 -5.21 -7.79
N TYR A 3 -8.29 -4.91 -7.30
CA TYR A 3 -7.54 -3.71 -7.74
C TYR A 3 -7.09 -3.72 -9.20
N LYS A 4 -7.11 -4.87 -9.88
CA LYS A 4 -6.80 -4.97 -11.32
C LYS A 4 -7.91 -4.41 -12.19
N THR A 5 -9.10 -4.24 -11.64
CA THR A 5 -10.33 -4.00 -12.39
C THR A 5 -10.84 -2.56 -12.31
N LYS A 6 -10.25 -1.74 -11.45
CA LYS A 6 -10.80 -0.41 -11.15
C LYS A 6 -10.24 0.68 -12.05
N ASP A 7 -11.05 1.69 -12.30
CA ASP A 7 -10.64 2.89 -12.99
C ASP A 7 -9.53 3.60 -12.23
N VAL A 8 -8.63 4.24 -12.96
CA VAL A 8 -7.58 5.05 -12.38
C VAL A 8 -8.00 6.50 -12.39
N ILE A 9 -8.23 7.06 -11.21
CA ILE A 9 -8.54 8.47 -11.00
C ILE A 9 -7.36 9.15 -10.32
N GLY A 10 -7.08 10.37 -10.71
CA GLY A 10 -5.92 11.12 -10.26
C GLY A 10 -4.64 10.77 -11.01
N HIS A 11 -3.52 11.30 -10.54
CA HIS A 11 -2.18 11.06 -11.10
C HIS A 11 -1.98 11.43 -12.58
N ASN A 12 -2.84 12.30 -13.15
CA ASN A 12 -2.86 12.68 -14.57
C ASN A 12 -1.49 13.11 -15.10
N LYS A 13 -0.70 13.84 -14.30
CA LYS A 13 0.66 14.26 -14.68
C LYS A 13 1.58 13.08 -14.98
N ASN A 14 1.49 12.01 -14.20
CA ASN A 14 2.29 10.81 -14.38
C ASN A 14 1.89 10.05 -15.64
N PHE A 15 0.59 9.92 -15.89
CA PHE A 15 0.07 9.27 -17.11
C PHE A 15 0.45 10.03 -18.37
N ILE A 16 0.29 11.35 -18.41
CA ILE A 16 0.73 12.19 -19.54
C ILE A 16 2.23 12.00 -19.80
N LYS A 17 3.05 11.94 -18.74
CA LYS A 17 4.49 11.75 -18.87
C LYS A 17 4.82 10.37 -19.45
N LEU A 18 4.18 9.31 -18.95
CA LEU A 18 4.39 7.94 -19.44
C LEU A 18 3.90 7.76 -20.88
N SER A 19 2.72 8.28 -21.23
CA SER A 19 2.20 8.19 -22.59
C SER A 19 3.12 8.85 -23.62
N ARG A 20 3.74 10.00 -23.26
CA ARG A 20 4.74 10.66 -24.10
C ARG A 20 6.00 9.80 -24.29
N LEU A 21 6.46 9.13 -23.23
CA LEU A 21 7.63 8.24 -23.31
C LEU A 21 7.33 7.01 -24.17
N ILE A 22 6.14 6.42 -24.03
CA ILE A 22 5.70 5.27 -24.82
C ILE A 22 5.63 5.67 -26.31
N LYS A 23 4.97 6.79 -26.66
CA LYS A 23 4.87 7.28 -28.04
C LYS A 23 6.23 7.55 -28.70
N LYS A 24 7.22 7.99 -27.92
CA LYS A 24 8.57 8.28 -28.41
C LYS A 24 9.47 7.03 -28.45
N ASN A 25 8.97 5.85 -28.12
CA ASN A 25 9.76 4.63 -27.94
C ASN A 25 10.98 4.83 -27.01
N SER A 26 10.83 5.71 -26.01
CA SER A 26 11.86 6.09 -25.06
C SER A 26 11.50 5.70 -23.61
N LEU A 27 10.65 4.68 -23.46
CA LEU A 27 10.24 4.19 -22.16
C LEU A 27 11.45 3.53 -21.48
N PRO A 28 11.82 3.95 -20.25
CA PRO A 28 12.89 3.28 -19.50
C PRO A 28 12.53 1.84 -19.16
N ASN A 29 13.52 0.95 -19.18
CA ASN A 29 13.30 -0.47 -18.84
C ASN A 29 12.94 -0.70 -17.36
N SER A 30 13.21 0.26 -16.48
CA SER A 30 12.85 0.20 -15.06
C SER A 30 12.24 1.51 -14.60
N ILE A 31 11.03 1.43 -14.04
CA ILE A 31 10.28 2.59 -13.54
C ILE A 31 9.85 2.30 -12.10
N ILE A 32 10.13 3.24 -11.19
CA ILE A 32 9.70 3.17 -9.80
C ILE A 32 8.48 4.07 -9.60
N PHE A 33 7.38 3.50 -9.13
CA PHE A 33 6.20 4.23 -8.66
C PHE A 33 6.34 4.48 -7.15
N GLN A 34 6.75 5.68 -6.79
CA GLN A 34 7.06 6.06 -5.41
C GLN A 34 5.96 6.91 -4.80
N GLY A 35 5.43 6.50 -3.64
CA GLY A 35 4.39 7.23 -2.91
C GLY A 35 3.79 6.40 -1.78
N THR A 36 2.94 6.99 -0.95
CA THR A 36 2.26 6.30 0.15
C THR A 36 1.47 5.08 -0.33
N LYS A 37 1.16 4.15 0.56
CA LYS A 37 0.32 2.99 0.25
C LYS A 37 -1.13 3.45 -0.03
N GLY A 38 -1.91 2.68 -0.77
CA GLY A 38 -3.35 2.91 -0.95
C GLY A 38 -3.76 4.04 -1.90
N ILE A 39 -2.82 4.63 -2.67
CA ILE A 39 -3.11 5.74 -3.59
C ILE A 39 -3.23 5.32 -5.06
N GLY A 40 -3.43 4.03 -5.36
CA GLY A 40 -3.67 3.55 -6.72
C GLY A 40 -2.42 3.27 -7.57
N LYS A 41 -1.21 3.11 -6.98
CA LYS A 41 0.02 2.81 -7.75
C LYS A 41 -0.04 1.48 -8.49
N THR A 42 -0.54 0.43 -7.84
CA THR A 42 -0.67 -0.91 -8.43
C THR A 42 -1.69 -0.93 -9.55
N THR A 43 -2.85 -0.31 -9.34
CA THR A 43 -3.88 -0.12 -10.37
C THR A 43 -3.31 0.63 -11.57
N SER A 44 -2.54 1.71 -11.32
CA SER A 44 -1.84 2.45 -12.37
C SER A 44 -0.83 1.59 -13.13
N ALA A 45 -0.11 0.70 -12.46
CA ALA A 45 0.86 -0.20 -13.10
C ALA A 45 0.16 -1.19 -14.04
N PHE A 46 -0.95 -1.78 -13.61
CA PHE A 46 -1.75 -2.67 -14.48
C PHE A 46 -2.37 -1.92 -15.66
N ARG A 47 -2.86 -0.70 -15.45
CA ARG A 47 -3.41 0.13 -16.54
C ARG A 47 -2.36 0.46 -17.60
N ILE A 48 -1.14 0.79 -17.18
CA ILE A 48 -0.03 1.05 -18.10
C ILE A 48 0.38 -0.23 -18.84
N ALA A 49 0.42 -1.38 -18.16
CA ALA A 49 0.68 -2.66 -18.80
C ALA A 49 -0.39 -2.99 -19.86
N GLN A 50 -1.67 -2.82 -19.54
CA GLN A 50 -2.77 -2.98 -20.48
C GLN A 50 -2.57 -2.09 -21.72
N PHE A 51 -2.31 -0.80 -21.50
CA PHE A 51 -2.11 0.16 -22.59
C PHE A 51 -0.95 -0.22 -23.51
N ILE A 52 0.17 -0.72 -22.97
CA ILE A 52 1.32 -1.15 -23.76
C ILE A 52 0.96 -2.40 -24.60
N PHE A 53 0.24 -3.35 -24.01
CA PHE A 53 -0.14 -4.59 -24.71
C PHE A 53 -1.22 -4.36 -25.78
N GLU A 54 -2.11 -3.40 -25.59
CA GLU A 54 -3.13 -3.03 -26.56
C GLU A 54 -2.55 -2.25 -27.75
N GLN A 55 -1.29 -1.80 -27.66
CA GLN A 55 -0.60 -0.99 -28.67
C GLN A 55 -1.40 0.27 -29.06
N ASN A 56 -2.29 0.72 -28.22
CA ASN A 56 -3.16 1.86 -28.47
C ASN A 56 -2.37 3.16 -28.37
N ALA A 57 -2.54 3.99 -29.39
CA ALA A 57 -1.74 5.20 -29.55
C ALA A 57 -2.32 6.44 -28.84
N ASN A 58 -3.56 6.41 -28.36
CA ASN A 58 -4.19 7.58 -27.77
C ASN A 58 -3.91 7.73 -26.28
N PRO A 59 -3.33 8.85 -25.83
CA PRO A 59 -3.08 9.10 -24.41
C PRO A 59 -4.33 9.09 -23.54
N THR A 60 -5.49 9.40 -24.13
CA THR A 60 -6.79 9.37 -23.46
C THR A 60 -7.20 7.95 -23.07
N ASP A 61 -6.72 6.94 -23.78
CA ASP A 61 -7.05 5.54 -23.51
C ASP A 61 -6.40 5.02 -22.22
N LEU A 62 -5.34 5.71 -21.73
CA LEU A 62 -4.74 5.43 -20.42
C LEU A 62 -5.67 5.70 -19.24
N TYR A 63 -6.65 6.59 -19.43
CA TYR A 63 -7.58 6.99 -18.36
C TYR A 63 -8.91 6.25 -18.45
N GLN A 64 -9.27 5.81 -19.65
CA GLN A 64 -10.56 5.17 -19.86
C GLN A 64 -10.46 3.68 -19.60
N PHE A 65 -11.39 3.19 -18.81
CA PHE A 65 -11.60 1.77 -18.65
C PHE A 65 -12.00 1.15 -20.00
N ASN A 66 -11.24 0.17 -20.44
CA ASN A 66 -11.56 -0.63 -21.60
C ASN A 66 -11.62 -2.11 -21.21
N ASN A 67 -12.80 -2.72 -21.34
CA ASN A 67 -13.00 -4.14 -21.08
C ASN A 67 -12.57 -4.96 -22.31
N SER A 68 -11.27 -4.90 -22.62
CA SER A 68 -10.67 -5.64 -23.73
C SER A 68 -10.31 -7.07 -23.35
N ASP A 69 -10.03 -7.91 -24.36
CA ASP A 69 -9.49 -9.26 -24.13
C ASP A 69 -8.21 -9.25 -23.31
N ILE A 70 -7.36 -8.23 -23.50
CA ILE A 70 -6.13 -8.05 -22.72
C ILE A 70 -6.46 -7.77 -21.26
N TYR A 71 -7.42 -6.90 -21.00
CA TYR A 71 -7.89 -6.64 -19.65
C TYR A 71 -8.39 -7.92 -18.96
N GLN A 72 -9.22 -8.72 -19.63
CA GLN A 72 -9.72 -9.99 -19.10
C GLN A 72 -8.57 -10.96 -18.79
N LYS A 73 -7.57 -11.05 -19.66
CA LYS A 73 -6.38 -11.87 -19.44
C LYS A 73 -5.54 -11.38 -18.25
N ILE A 74 -5.44 -10.06 -18.04
CA ILE A 74 -4.78 -9.48 -16.85
C ILE A 74 -5.54 -9.88 -15.58
N CYS A 75 -6.87 -9.71 -15.56
CA CYS A 75 -7.69 -10.08 -14.41
C CYS A 75 -7.57 -11.56 -14.03
N ASN A 76 -7.51 -12.43 -15.03
CA ASN A 76 -7.42 -13.88 -14.86
C ASN A 76 -5.98 -14.39 -14.68
N ASN A 77 -4.98 -13.51 -14.59
CA ASN A 77 -3.54 -13.87 -14.54
C ASN A 77 -3.10 -14.80 -15.69
N SER A 78 -3.74 -14.70 -16.85
CA SER A 78 -3.51 -15.59 -18.00
C SER A 78 -2.68 -14.96 -19.11
N LEU A 79 -2.16 -13.73 -18.90
CA LEU A 79 -1.32 -13.05 -19.87
C LEU A 79 0.15 -13.48 -19.72
N PRO A 80 0.72 -14.24 -20.69
CA PRO A 80 2.05 -14.83 -20.55
C PRO A 80 3.17 -13.78 -20.50
N ASN A 81 2.93 -12.59 -21.03
CA ASN A 81 3.90 -11.49 -21.09
C ASN A 81 3.82 -10.54 -19.89
N LEU A 82 2.98 -10.83 -18.90
CA LEU A 82 2.84 -10.07 -17.67
C LEU A 82 3.16 -10.94 -16.46
N LEU A 83 4.15 -10.55 -15.67
CA LEU A 83 4.46 -11.16 -14.39
C LEU A 83 4.15 -10.19 -13.27
N PHE A 84 3.38 -10.63 -12.28
CA PHE A 84 3.10 -9.87 -11.08
C PHE A 84 3.73 -10.55 -9.86
N ILE A 85 4.54 -9.81 -9.12
CA ILE A 85 5.21 -10.27 -7.91
C ILE A 85 4.68 -9.48 -6.73
N GLU A 86 4.07 -10.19 -5.80
CA GLU A 86 3.62 -9.67 -4.51
C GLU A 86 4.02 -10.63 -3.39
N LYS A 87 3.79 -10.25 -2.14
CA LYS A 87 4.03 -11.15 -1.01
C LYS A 87 3.20 -12.42 -1.18
N PRO A 88 3.84 -13.61 -1.12
CA PRO A 88 3.11 -14.86 -1.22
C PRO A 88 2.13 -15.06 -0.06
N TRP A 89 0.91 -15.46 -0.38
CA TRP A 89 -0.07 -15.91 0.59
C TRP A 89 0.27 -17.33 1.05
N LEU A 90 0.29 -17.57 2.34
CA LEU A 90 0.52 -18.88 2.95
C LEU A 90 -0.83 -19.47 3.40
N GLU A 91 -1.36 -20.40 2.63
CA GLU A 91 -2.65 -21.02 2.88
C GLU A 91 -2.70 -21.75 4.23
N ASP A 92 -1.63 -22.49 4.56
CA ASP A 92 -1.49 -23.22 5.83
C ASP A 92 -1.59 -22.32 7.06
N LYS A 93 -1.18 -21.06 6.93
CA LYS A 93 -1.08 -20.09 8.04
C LYS A 93 -2.10 -18.96 7.92
N LYS A 94 -2.91 -18.96 6.87
CA LYS A 94 -3.89 -17.90 6.54
C LYS A 94 -3.30 -16.48 6.70
N ARG A 95 -2.08 -16.27 6.19
CA ARG A 95 -1.39 -14.98 6.25
C ARG A 95 -0.39 -14.82 5.10
N TYR A 96 -0.04 -13.59 4.78
CA TYR A 96 1.07 -13.32 3.86
C TYR A 96 2.43 -13.64 4.48
N LYS A 97 3.42 -14.04 3.65
CA LYS A 97 4.82 -14.07 4.07
C LYS A 97 5.24 -12.70 4.59
N ASN A 98 6.18 -12.68 5.54
CA ASN A 98 6.70 -11.42 6.08
C ASN A 98 7.51 -10.64 5.01
N GLN A 99 8.23 -11.36 4.16
CA GLN A 99 9.09 -10.80 3.11
C GLN A 99 9.05 -11.67 1.85
N ILE A 100 9.41 -11.04 0.72
CA ILE A 100 9.69 -11.72 -0.55
C ILE A 100 11.17 -12.11 -0.53
N HIS A 101 11.45 -13.41 -0.65
CA HIS A 101 12.79 -13.96 -0.60
C HIS A 101 13.37 -14.17 -2.00
N LYS A 102 14.67 -14.47 -2.06
CA LYS A 102 15.40 -14.70 -3.33
C LYS A 102 14.75 -15.76 -4.23
N ASP A 103 14.18 -16.80 -3.64
CA ASP A 103 13.52 -17.88 -4.39
C ASP A 103 12.25 -17.38 -5.09
N ASP A 104 11.48 -16.51 -4.43
CA ASP A 104 10.28 -15.88 -5.02
C ASP A 104 10.69 -15.02 -6.26
N VAL A 105 11.87 -14.38 -6.22
CA VAL A 105 12.42 -13.58 -7.34
C VAL A 105 12.97 -14.45 -8.47
N SER A 106 13.23 -15.73 -8.24
CA SER A 106 13.70 -16.65 -9.29
C SER A 106 12.71 -16.74 -10.46
N ALA A 107 11.41 -16.57 -10.19
CA ALA A 107 10.36 -16.51 -11.20
C ALA A 107 10.59 -15.36 -12.21
N VAL A 108 11.11 -14.22 -11.75
CA VAL A 108 11.43 -13.07 -12.62
C VAL A 108 12.52 -13.44 -13.63
N LYS A 109 13.57 -14.14 -13.17
CA LYS A 109 14.65 -14.60 -14.06
C LYS A 109 14.12 -15.56 -15.10
N LYS A 110 13.34 -16.57 -14.69
CA LYS A 110 12.73 -17.55 -15.60
C LYS A 110 11.81 -16.88 -16.62
N PHE A 111 11.02 -15.90 -16.19
CA PHE A 111 10.11 -15.15 -17.04
C PHE A 111 10.82 -14.45 -18.20
N TYR A 112 12.02 -13.91 -17.97
CA TYR A 112 12.79 -13.22 -19.00
C TYR A 112 13.72 -14.14 -19.83
N VAL A 113 14.09 -15.31 -19.31
CA VAL A 113 14.94 -16.28 -20.02
C VAL A 113 14.14 -17.05 -21.09
N ASN A 114 12.88 -17.33 -20.84
CA ASN A 114 12.02 -18.03 -21.79
C ASN A 114 11.80 -17.14 -23.02
N LYS A 115 12.56 -17.46 -24.08
CA LYS A 115 12.48 -16.79 -25.39
C LYS A 115 11.23 -17.28 -26.11
N GLU A 116 10.10 -16.66 -25.88
CA GLU A 116 9.03 -16.74 -26.87
C GLU A 116 9.40 -15.87 -28.08
N LYS A 117 9.06 -16.37 -29.26
CA LYS A 117 9.47 -15.82 -30.56
C LYS A 117 8.90 -14.45 -30.89
N ASP A 118 8.12 -13.85 -30.00
CA ASP A 118 7.39 -12.63 -30.25
C ASP A 118 8.18 -11.41 -29.75
N ASN A 119 8.31 -10.42 -30.63
CA ASN A 119 8.89 -9.10 -30.31
C ASN A 119 8.03 -8.26 -29.34
N LEU A 120 7.14 -8.89 -28.57
CA LEU A 120 6.24 -8.22 -27.62
C LEU A 120 6.98 -7.80 -26.35
N TYR A 121 6.50 -6.73 -25.75
CA TYR A 121 6.96 -6.30 -24.44
C TYR A 121 6.67 -7.38 -23.39
N ARG A 122 7.62 -7.56 -22.46
CA ARG A 122 7.44 -8.34 -21.25
C ARG A 122 7.48 -7.40 -20.06
N ILE A 123 6.42 -7.40 -19.27
CA ILE A 123 6.27 -6.47 -18.15
C ILE A 123 6.27 -7.25 -16.85
N CYS A 124 7.15 -6.86 -15.92
CA CYS A 124 7.17 -7.35 -14.55
C CYS A 124 6.74 -6.24 -13.60
N ILE A 125 5.61 -6.43 -12.91
CA ILE A 125 5.14 -5.53 -11.86
C ILE A 125 5.54 -6.12 -10.51
N ILE A 126 6.20 -5.33 -9.67
CA ILE A 126 6.68 -5.72 -8.33
C ILE A 126 5.96 -4.87 -7.28
N ASP A 127 5.10 -5.50 -6.48
CA ASP A 127 4.33 -4.86 -5.41
C ASP A 127 4.57 -5.56 -4.05
N SER A 128 5.40 -5.03 -3.18
CA SER A 128 6.27 -3.86 -3.33
C SER A 128 7.74 -4.22 -3.06
N ILE A 129 8.66 -3.40 -3.52
CA ILE A 129 10.09 -3.56 -3.23
C ILE A 129 10.39 -3.40 -1.73
N ASP A 130 9.52 -2.72 -0.99
CA ASP A 130 9.62 -2.55 0.48
C ASP A 130 9.54 -3.88 1.23
N ASP A 131 8.94 -4.88 0.62
CA ASP A 131 8.71 -6.21 1.18
C ASP A 131 9.80 -7.21 0.82
N PHE A 132 10.81 -6.80 0.04
CA PHE A 132 11.92 -7.66 -0.35
C PHE A 132 12.96 -7.80 0.76
N SER A 133 13.51 -9.01 0.90
CA SER A 133 14.78 -9.17 1.63
C SER A 133 15.91 -8.50 0.85
N ILE A 134 16.99 -8.14 1.54
CA ILE A 134 18.17 -7.52 0.90
C ILE A 134 18.71 -8.39 -0.23
N GLU A 135 18.75 -9.72 -0.02
CA GLU A 135 19.23 -10.67 -1.02
C GLU A 135 18.29 -10.73 -2.23
N ALA A 136 16.97 -10.69 -2.01
CA ALA A 136 15.98 -10.64 -3.07
C ALA A 136 16.13 -9.36 -3.91
N ALA A 137 16.24 -8.20 -3.27
CA ALA A 137 16.44 -6.92 -3.94
C ALA A 137 17.75 -6.90 -4.73
N ASN A 138 18.85 -7.41 -4.16
CA ASN A 138 20.14 -7.52 -4.85
C ASN A 138 20.07 -8.49 -6.05
N SER A 139 19.24 -9.52 -5.99
CA SER A 139 19.09 -10.46 -7.12
C SER A 139 18.42 -9.85 -8.35
N LEU A 140 17.65 -8.75 -8.18
CA LEU A 140 17.03 -7.98 -9.27
C LEU A 140 18.03 -7.05 -9.95
N LEU A 141 19.08 -6.59 -9.25
CA LEU A 141 20.00 -5.57 -9.78
C LEU A 141 20.57 -5.96 -11.14
N LYS A 142 21.00 -7.22 -11.32
CA LYS A 142 21.54 -7.69 -12.60
C LYS A 142 20.54 -7.57 -13.76
N LEU A 143 19.24 -7.84 -13.48
CA LEU A 143 18.19 -7.72 -14.50
C LEU A 143 17.84 -6.27 -14.82
N ILE A 144 18.00 -5.37 -13.85
CA ILE A 144 17.75 -3.93 -14.04
C ILE A 144 18.97 -3.27 -14.75
N GLU A 145 20.19 -3.75 -14.49
CA GLU A 145 21.43 -3.26 -15.12
C GLU A 145 21.52 -3.68 -16.59
N GLU A 146 21.23 -4.94 -16.88
CA GLU A 146 21.29 -5.53 -18.22
C GLU A 146 19.89 -6.08 -18.62
N PRO A 147 18.91 -5.16 -18.83
CA PRO A 147 17.56 -5.57 -19.09
C PRO A 147 17.45 -6.30 -20.43
N PRO A 148 16.68 -7.41 -20.48
CA PRO A 148 16.38 -8.07 -21.75
C PRO A 148 15.68 -7.13 -22.72
N LYS A 149 15.82 -7.36 -24.01
CA LYS A 149 15.11 -6.56 -25.04
C LYS A 149 13.60 -6.59 -24.78
N ASN A 150 12.93 -5.47 -25.00
CA ASN A 150 11.49 -5.29 -24.80
C ASN A 150 11.01 -5.68 -23.40
N SER A 151 11.83 -5.44 -22.37
CA SER A 151 11.47 -5.64 -20.98
C SER A 151 11.11 -4.33 -20.29
N LEU A 152 10.13 -4.38 -19.40
CA LEU A 152 9.75 -3.28 -18.52
C LEU A 152 9.56 -3.80 -17.10
N PHE A 153 10.26 -3.19 -16.16
CA PHE A 153 10.05 -3.39 -14.72
C PHE A 153 9.27 -2.20 -14.17
N ILE A 154 8.09 -2.44 -13.58
CA ILE A 154 7.34 -1.44 -12.82
C ILE A 154 7.45 -1.82 -11.35
N ILE A 155 8.21 -1.04 -10.61
CA ILE A 155 8.55 -1.31 -9.21
C ILE A 155 7.75 -0.36 -8.31
N ILE A 156 6.89 -0.90 -7.47
CA ILE A 156 6.14 -0.12 -6.50
C ILE A 156 6.95 0.04 -5.23
N ASN A 157 7.07 1.28 -4.77
CA ASN A 157 7.74 1.63 -3.53
C ASN A 157 6.84 2.50 -2.65
N HIS A 158 6.60 2.05 -1.42
CA HIS A 158 5.76 2.77 -0.46
C HIS A 158 6.59 3.64 0.48
N ASN A 159 7.83 3.23 0.78
CA ASN A 159 8.69 3.93 1.72
C ASN A 159 10.03 4.33 1.08
N LYS A 160 10.21 5.65 0.92
CA LYS A 160 11.43 6.21 0.32
C LYS A 160 12.72 5.77 1.01
N SER A 161 12.70 5.58 2.31
CA SER A 161 13.89 5.22 3.10
C SER A 161 14.33 3.77 2.95
N LYS A 162 13.44 2.87 2.51
CA LYS A 162 13.74 1.45 2.31
C LYS A 162 14.28 1.12 0.93
N LEU A 163 14.16 2.05 -0.02
CA LEU A 163 14.59 1.82 -1.39
C LEU A 163 16.11 1.83 -1.49
N LEU A 164 16.71 0.74 -1.98
CA LEU A 164 18.15 0.67 -2.22
C LEU A 164 18.59 1.71 -3.26
N GLN A 165 19.63 2.46 -2.95
CA GLN A 165 20.17 3.49 -3.85
C GLN A 165 20.63 2.91 -5.19
N THR A 166 21.09 1.65 -5.19
CA THR A 166 21.50 0.92 -6.39
C THR A 166 20.34 0.68 -7.36
N ILE A 167 19.13 0.38 -6.87
CA ILE A 167 17.92 0.25 -7.69
C ILE A 167 17.46 1.63 -8.16
N LYS A 168 17.47 2.61 -7.27
CA LYS A 168 17.03 3.98 -7.57
C LYS A 168 17.86 4.63 -8.66
N SER A 169 19.18 4.46 -8.65
CA SER A 169 20.10 5.06 -9.63
C SER A 169 19.93 4.53 -11.06
N ARG A 170 19.31 3.34 -11.21
CA ARG A 170 19.10 2.64 -12.49
C ARG A 170 17.63 2.66 -12.96
N SER A 171 16.80 3.38 -12.24
CA SER A 171 15.36 3.40 -12.51
C SER A 171 14.85 4.82 -12.66
N PHE A 172 13.86 4.99 -13.51
CA PHE A 172 13.15 6.26 -13.64
C PHE A 172 12.10 6.40 -12.55
N VAL A 173 12.22 7.40 -11.68
CA VAL A 173 11.32 7.56 -10.54
C VAL A 173 10.14 8.45 -10.91
N LEU A 174 8.93 7.92 -10.74
CA LEU A 174 7.68 8.65 -10.78
C LEU A 174 7.11 8.80 -9.38
N ASN A 175 6.95 10.05 -8.94
CA ASN A 175 6.34 10.32 -7.64
C ASN A 175 4.83 10.38 -7.78
N PHE A 176 4.15 9.55 -6.98
CA PHE A 176 2.70 9.55 -6.79
C PHE A 176 2.41 10.32 -5.50
N SER A 177 1.64 11.39 -5.62
CA SER A 177 1.13 12.14 -4.47
C SER A 177 -0.13 11.51 -3.91
N ASN A 178 -0.49 11.84 -2.68
CA ASN A 178 -1.81 11.47 -2.16
C ASN A 178 -2.90 12.03 -3.08
N LEU A 179 -4.02 11.31 -3.14
CA LEU A 179 -5.19 11.74 -3.89
C LEU A 179 -5.71 13.08 -3.32
N ILE A 180 -6.20 13.94 -4.19
CA ILE A 180 -6.96 15.11 -3.76
C ILE A 180 -8.36 14.69 -3.32
N LEU A 181 -9.02 15.52 -2.52
CA LEU A 181 -10.32 15.18 -1.93
C LEU A 181 -11.38 14.81 -2.97
N ASP A 182 -11.40 15.50 -4.11
CA ASP A 182 -12.36 15.24 -5.20
C ASP A 182 -12.13 13.86 -5.81
N ASP A 183 -10.90 13.55 -6.24
CA ASP A 183 -10.50 12.24 -6.79
C ASP A 183 -10.79 11.11 -5.78
N TYR A 184 -10.48 11.36 -4.49
CA TYR A 184 -10.72 10.41 -3.41
C TYR A 184 -12.21 10.12 -3.21
N SER A 185 -13.05 11.16 -3.22
CA SER A 185 -14.50 11.02 -3.04
C SER A 185 -15.16 10.29 -4.21
N GLU A 186 -14.66 10.51 -5.43
CA GLU A 186 -15.11 9.81 -6.63
C GLU A 186 -14.78 8.32 -6.57
N LEU A 187 -13.55 7.96 -6.18
CA LEU A 187 -13.13 6.57 -6.04
C LEU A 187 -13.92 5.82 -4.97
N LEU A 188 -14.21 6.46 -3.81
CA LEU A 188 -15.06 5.85 -2.79
C LEU A 188 -16.46 5.51 -3.32
N LYS A 189 -17.05 6.41 -4.12
CA LYS A 189 -18.37 6.18 -4.73
C LYS A 189 -18.35 5.05 -5.76
N LEU A 190 -17.32 4.97 -6.59
CA LEU A 190 -17.15 3.92 -7.59
C LEU A 190 -17.01 2.54 -6.96
N ASP A 191 -16.37 2.47 -5.79
CA ASP A 191 -16.23 1.24 -5.01
C ASP A 191 -17.45 0.94 -4.12
N ASN A 192 -18.57 1.68 -4.29
CA ASN A 192 -19.82 1.57 -3.53
C ASN A 192 -19.68 1.85 -2.02
N TYR A 193 -18.59 2.46 -1.59
CA TYR A 193 -18.43 2.87 -0.21
C TYR A 193 -19.19 4.17 0.06
N ARG A 194 -20.12 4.12 1.03
CA ARG A 194 -20.86 5.29 1.51
C ARG A 194 -20.41 5.62 2.91
N TYR A 195 -19.90 6.83 3.09
CA TYR A 195 -19.52 7.35 4.38
C TYR A 195 -20.03 8.78 4.54
N ASN A 196 -20.66 9.08 5.70
CA ASN A 196 -21.37 10.33 5.89
C ASN A 196 -20.44 11.57 5.92
N ASP A 197 -19.25 11.40 6.50
CA ASP A 197 -18.27 12.49 6.63
C ASP A 197 -16.97 12.15 5.89
N ILE A 198 -17.00 12.28 4.57
CA ILE A 198 -15.84 12.05 3.70
C ILE A 198 -14.65 12.94 4.09
N ASN A 199 -14.89 14.17 4.58
CA ASN A 199 -13.82 15.07 5.02
C ASN A 199 -13.11 14.53 6.27
N LYS A 200 -13.86 14.01 7.26
CA LYS A 200 -13.30 13.34 8.44
C LYS A 200 -12.43 12.14 8.03
N LEU A 201 -12.96 11.29 7.18
CA LEU A 201 -12.26 10.09 6.70
C LEU A 201 -11.00 10.43 5.90
N TYR A 202 -11.11 11.37 4.95
CA TYR A 202 -9.95 11.85 4.19
C TYR A 202 -8.88 12.48 5.10
N ALA A 203 -9.28 13.30 6.05
CA ALA A 203 -8.37 13.91 7.01
C ALA A 203 -7.68 12.89 7.90
N LEU A 204 -8.35 11.79 8.25
CA LEU A 204 -7.78 10.68 9.03
C LEU A 204 -6.79 9.87 8.20
N THR A 205 -7.18 9.46 7.00
CA THR A 205 -6.42 8.51 6.16
C THR A 205 -5.42 9.19 5.22
N ALA A 206 -5.47 10.52 5.11
CA ALA A 206 -4.67 11.32 4.18
C ALA A 206 -4.79 10.85 2.72
N GLY A 207 -5.98 10.40 2.33
CA GLY A 207 -6.27 9.91 0.97
C GLY A 207 -5.78 8.48 0.67
N ASP A 208 -5.45 7.72 1.71
CA ASP A 208 -5.18 6.27 1.59
C ASP A 208 -6.50 5.51 1.52
N LEU A 209 -6.87 5.02 0.33
CA LEU A 209 -8.12 4.30 0.10
C LEU A 209 -8.17 2.98 0.87
N GLN A 210 -7.07 2.23 0.94
CA GLN A 210 -7.05 0.96 1.65
C GLN A 210 -7.30 1.16 3.15
N ALA A 211 -6.68 2.18 3.74
CA ALA A 211 -6.95 2.55 5.13
C ALA A 211 -8.40 3.00 5.33
N SER A 212 -8.99 3.66 4.33
CA SER A 212 -10.39 4.09 4.37
C SER A 212 -11.37 2.92 4.31
N PHE A 213 -11.14 1.98 3.42
CA PHE A 213 -11.95 0.76 3.34
C PHE A 213 -11.86 -0.01 4.66
N ASN A 214 -10.66 -0.25 5.18
CA ASN A 214 -10.50 -0.91 6.48
C ASN A 214 -11.21 -0.16 7.61
N TYR A 215 -11.22 1.19 7.58
CA TYR A 215 -11.91 1.99 8.58
C TYR A 215 -13.43 1.77 8.53
N ILE A 216 -14.01 1.76 7.33
CA ILE A 216 -15.46 1.58 7.13
C ILE A 216 -15.86 0.12 7.39
N ASP A 217 -15.17 -0.83 6.78
CA ASP A 217 -15.50 -2.26 6.84
C ASP A 217 -15.44 -2.81 8.27
N ASN A 218 -14.54 -2.28 9.10
CA ASN A 218 -14.37 -2.70 10.49
C ASN A 218 -15.11 -1.82 11.50
N ASP A 219 -15.98 -0.90 11.05
CA ASP A 219 -16.74 -0.01 11.90
C ASP A 219 -15.90 0.74 12.96
N PHE A 220 -14.71 1.19 12.58
CA PHE A 220 -13.86 1.93 13.52
C PHE A 220 -14.45 3.29 13.93
N ASP A 221 -15.49 3.75 13.23
CA ASP A 221 -16.20 4.98 13.59
C ASP A 221 -16.85 4.88 14.98
N SER A 222 -17.34 3.68 15.33
CA SER A 222 -17.97 3.40 16.63
C SER A 222 -17.03 3.61 17.83
N ILE A 223 -15.73 3.43 17.66
CA ILE A 223 -14.71 3.59 18.71
C ILE A 223 -13.85 4.84 18.56
N ASP A 224 -13.95 5.56 17.44
CA ASP A 224 -13.02 6.64 17.08
C ASP A 224 -13.05 7.80 18.06
N ASP A 225 -14.23 8.30 18.42
CA ASP A 225 -14.36 9.43 19.34
C ASP A 225 -13.88 9.07 20.75
N HIS A 226 -14.15 7.85 21.20
CA HIS A 226 -13.65 7.37 22.48
C HIS A 226 -12.12 7.31 22.46
N PHE A 227 -11.52 6.65 21.44
CA PHE A 227 -10.06 6.53 21.33
C PHE A 227 -9.38 7.90 21.23
N LYS A 228 -9.94 8.81 20.41
CA LYS A 228 -9.45 10.19 20.31
C LYS A 228 -9.47 10.91 21.66
N SER A 229 -10.52 10.72 22.44
CA SER A 229 -10.64 11.34 23.77
C SER A 229 -9.55 10.86 24.74
N LEU A 230 -9.14 9.58 24.65
CA LEU A 230 -8.05 9.01 25.45
C LEU A 230 -6.67 9.55 25.04
N LEU A 231 -6.46 9.78 23.73
CA LEU A 231 -5.22 10.38 23.23
C LEU A 231 -5.06 11.84 23.65
N LEU A 232 -6.18 12.59 23.72
CA LEU A 232 -6.18 13.99 24.12
C LEU A 232 -6.06 14.17 25.65
N ASP A 233 -6.60 13.23 26.41
CA ASP A 233 -6.60 13.24 27.87
C ASP A 233 -6.33 11.84 28.43
N THR A 234 -5.07 11.56 28.69
CA THR A 234 -4.62 10.26 29.19
C THR A 234 -5.10 9.92 30.60
N SER A 235 -5.60 10.91 31.35
CA SER A 235 -6.20 10.66 32.70
C SER A 235 -7.49 9.83 32.62
N LYS A 236 -8.15 9.80 31.46
CA LYS A 236 -9.34 8.99 31.18
C LYS A 236 -9.03 7.49 31.03
N ILE A 237 -7.77 7.12 30.88
CA ILE A 237 -7.37 5.71 30.74
C ILE A 237 -7.56 4.99 32.07
N LYS A 238 -8.51 4.05 32.08
CA LYS A 238 -8.83 3.17 33.22
C LYS A 238 -8.17 1.81 33.07
N ILE A 239 -8.17 1.00 34.13
CA ILE A 239 -7.59 -0.36 34.13
C ILE A 239 -8.24 -1.24 33.05
N ASN A 240 -9.53 -1.11 32.84
CA ASN A 240 -10.30 -1.90 31.85
C ASN A 240 -10.31 -1.31 30.43
N THR A 241 -9.58 -0.21 30.18
CA THR A 241 -9.57 0.41 28.82
C THR A 241 -9.07 -0.58 27.77
N ALA A 242 -7.98 -1.30 28.06
CA ALA A 242 -7.45 -2.30 27.11
C ALA A 242 -8.47 -3.41 26.83
N SER A 243 -9.19 -3.90 27.85
CA SER A 243 -10.21 -4.92 27.70
C SER A 243 -11.38 -4.49 26.81
N HIS A 244 -11.73 -3.20 26.81
CA HIS A 244 -12.74 -2.66 25.91
C HIS A 244 -12.33 -2.83 24.42
N TYR A 245 -11.08 -2.54 24.08
CA TYR A 245 -10.58 -2.70 22.69
C TYR A 245 -10.33 -4.17 22.32
N VAL A 246 -9.98 -5.01 23.30
CA VAL A 246 -9.91 -6.48 23.10
C VAL A 246 -11.31 -7.04 22.82
N ALA A 247 -12.34 -6.61 23.59
CA ALA A 247 -13.72 -7.01 23.37
C ALA A 247 -14.20 -6.55 21.98
N PHE A 248 -13.94 -5.27 21.62
CA PHE A 248 -14.27 -4.77 20.29
C PHE A 248 -13.63 -5.63 19.18
N PHE A 249 -12.38 -6.04 19.33
CA PHE A 249 -11.72 -6.94 18.37
C PHE A 249 -12.38 -8.32 18.30
N ASN A 250 -12.71 -8.91 19.45
CA ASN A 250 -13.28 -10.26 19.51
C ASN A 250 -14.74 -10.29 19.01
N ASP A 251 -15.49 -9.21 19.23
CA ASP A 251 -16.91 -9.11 18.87
C ASP A 251 -17.10 -8.70 17.40
N ASN A 252 -16.08 -8.10 16.78
CA ASN A 252 -16.15 -7.62 15.40
C ASN A 252 -15.76 -8.71 14.41
N SER A 253 -16.76 -9.35 13.80
CA SER A 253 -16.58 -10.42 12.82
C SER A 253 -15.86 -10.00 11.53
N ASN A 254 -15.79 -8.70 11.25
CA ASN A 254 -15.10 -8.16 10.07
C ASN A 254 -13.58 -8.04 10.30
N LEU A 255 -13.12 -8.03 11.56
CA LEU A 255 -11.70 -7.96 11.89
C LEU A 255 -11.04 -9.33 11.73
N GLU A 256 -10.44 -9.56 10.57
CA GLU A 256 -9.73 -10.81 10.26
C GLU A 256 -8.47 -11.00 11.10
N ASN A 257 -7.83 -9.90 11.49
CA ASN A 257 -6.59 -9.96 12.28
C ASN A 257 -6.39 -8.71 13.16
N SER A 258 -5.66 -8.90 14.26
CA SER A 258 -5.34 -7.81 15.20
C SER A 258 -4.58 -6.64 14.57
N GLY A 259 -4.01 -6.85 13.38
CA GLY A 259 -3.27 -5.82 12.65
C GLY A 259 -4.13 -4.67 12.19
N ASP A 260 -5.40 -4.90 11.87
CA ASP A 260 -6.29 -3.85 11.38
C ASP A 260 -6.63 -2.86 12.49
N LEU A 261 -6.92 -3.36 13.69
CA LEU A 261 -7.14 -2.51 14.86
C LEU A 261 -5.86 -1.73 15.24
N ILE A 262 -4.70 -2.38 15.25
CA ILE A 262 -3.44 -1.70 15.55
C ILE A 262 -3.13 -0.63 14.49
N ASN A 263 -3.33 -0.92 13.22
CA ASN A 263 -3.11 0.04 12.13
C ASN A 263 -4.04 1.25 12.27
N TYR A 264 -5.32 1.03 12.61
CA TYR A 264 -6.25 2.11 12.94
C TYR A 264 -5.74 2.95 14.12
N MET A 265 -5.33 2.31 15.23
CA MET A 265 -4.83 3.02 16.42
C MET A 265 -3.58 3.85 16.10
N LEU A 266 -2.65 3.32 15.29
CA LEU A 266 -1.47 4.04 14.82
C LEU A 266 -1.86 5.24 13.95
N LEU A 267 -2.78 5.04 13.01
CA LEU A 267 -3.27 6.08 12.11
C LEU A 267 -3.90 7.24 12.91
N ARG A 268 -4.78 6.91 13.86
CA ARG A 268 -5.46 7.89 14.72
C ARG A 268 -4.47 8.64 15.63
N THR A 269 -3.53 7.92 16.23
CA THR A 269 -2.49 8.53 17.06
C THR A 269 -1.64 9.51 16.25
N LYS A 270 -1.20 9.12 15.06
CA LYS A 270 -0.45 9.99 14.14
C LYS A 270 -1.25 11.26 13.80
N LYS A 271 -2.53 11.11 13.47
CA LYS A 271 -3.41 12.26 13.16
C LYS A 271 -3.54 13.19 14.35
N THR A 272 -3.75 12.65 15.56
CA THR A 272 -3.85 13.44 16.79
C THR A 272 -2.56 14.22 17.08
N ILE A 273 -1.39 13.60 16.87
CA ILE A 273 -0.10 14.28 16.99
C ILE A 273 -0.01 15.48 16.05
N LEU A 274 -0.40 15.31 14.77
CA LEU A 274 -0.41 16.41 13.80
C LEU A 274 -1.35 17.55 14.22
N GLU A 275 -2.59 17.23 14.62
CA GLU A 275 -3.57 18.20 15.09
C GLU A 275 -3.08 19.01 16.32
N LEU A 276 -2.39 18.35 17.26
CA LEU A 276 -1.82 19.00 18.43
C LEU A 276 -0.62 19.88 18.08
N THR A 277 0.21 19.44 17.14
CA THR A 277 1.37 20.20 16.65
C THR A 277 0.92 21.50 15.97
N GLU A 278 -0.10 21.44 15.11
CA GLU A 278 -0.68 22.60 14.45
C GLU A 278 -1.27 23.61 15.47
N LYS A 279 -1.90 23.11 16.53
CA LYS A 279 -2.48 23.93 17.60
C LYS A 279 -1.45 24.41 18.63
N LYS A 280 -0.15 24.12 18.46
CA LYS A 280 0.94 24.45 19.40
C LYS A 280 0.69 23.97 20.85
N LYS A 281 -0.07 22.89 21.03
CA LYS A 281 -0.33 22.27 22.33
C LYS A 281 0.73 21.22 22.63
N SER A 282 1.81 21.60 23.29
CA SER A 282 3.01 20.75 23.45
C SER A 282 2.93 19.68 24.56
N LYS A 283 2.03 19.83 25.55
CA LYS A 283 2.10 19.07 26.81
C LYS A 283 2.02 17.53 26.68
N ASN A 284 1.42 16.99 25.62
CA ASN A 284 1.23 15.54 25.45
C ASN A 284 1.86 14.97 24.18
N ILE A 285 2.43 15.81 23.31
CA ILE A 285 2.92 15.35 21.98
C ILE A 285 4.04 14.32 22.12
N PHE A 286 4.99 14.57 23.02
CA PHE A 286 6.13 13.69 23.22
C PHE A 286 5.70 12.28 23.68
N ASN A 287 4.72 12.22 24.56
CA ASN A 287 4.17 10.97 25.08
C ASN A 287 3.41 10.21 23.98
N LEU A 288 2.64 10.91 23.16
CA LEU A 288 1.96 10.30 22.01
C LEU A 288 2.96 9.76 20.98
N ILE A 289 4.05 10.49 20.72
CA ILE A 289 5.11 10.01 19.83
C ILE A 289 5.75 8.73 20.39
N LYS A 290 6.09 8.71 21.68
CA LYS A 290 6.64 7.51 22.31
C LYS A 290 5.68 6.32 22.25
N SER A 291 4.39 6.55 22.56
CA SER A 291 3.38 5.49 22.52
C SER A 291 3.15 4.97 21.09
N TYR A 292 3.19 5.85 20.09
CA TYR A 292 3.15 5.46 18.69
C TYR A 292 4.29 4.50 18.32
N TYR A 293 5.54 4.88 18.62
CA TYR A 293 6.69 4.02 18.33
C TYR A 293 6.66 2.71 19.11
N PHE A 294 6.19 2.75 20.37
CA PHE A 294 6.00 1.54 21.15
C PHE A 294 5.02 0.58 20.47
N LEU A 295 3.86 1.06 20.06
CA LEU A 295 2.82 0.24 19.42
C LEU A 295 3.30 -0.31 18.05
N ASP A 296 3.93 0.51 17.22
CA ASP A 296 4.50 0.10 15.94
C ASP A 296 5.56 -1.01 16.10
N LYS A 297 6.47 -0.84 17.08
CA LYS A 297 7.49 -1.85 17.37
C LYS A 297 6.89 -3.13 17.95
N ALA A 298 5.91 -3.01 18.87
CA ALA A 298 5.24 -4.16 19.47
C ALA A 298 4.49 -4.97 18.41
N TYR A 299 3.83 -4.31 17.46
CA TYR A 299 3.15 -4.97 16.35
C TYR A 299 4.11 -5.70 15.40
N LYS A 300 5.24 -5.10 15.06
CA LYS A 300 6.29 -5.77 14.28
C LYS A 300 6.82 -7.01 14.99
N ASN A 301 7.04 -6.91 16.30
CA ASN A 301 7.50 -8.02 17.13
C ASN A 301 6.43 -9.10 17.29
N GLN A 302 5.15 -8.74 17.35
CA GLN A 302 4.04 -9.71 17.38
C GLN A 302 4.12 -10.65 16.18
N LYS A 303 4.33 -10.11 14.98
CA LYS A 303 4.44 -10.91 13.75
C LYS A 303 5.65 -11.86 13.74
N ILE A 304 6.75 -11.47 14.41
CA ILE A 304 7.99 -12.25 14.45
C ILE A 304 7.93 -13.31 15.56
N TYR A 305 7.49 -12.91 16.76
CA TYR A 305 7.57 -13.72 17.99
C TYR A 305 6.24 -14.29 18.44
N ASN A 306 5.16 -14.10 17.66
CA ASN A 306 3.80 -14.56 17.97
C ASN A 306 3.30 -14.09 19.36
N LEU A 307 3.51 -12.81 19.67
CA LEU A 307 3.13 -12.24 20.97
C LEU A 307 1.60 -12.14 21.09
N ASN A 308 1.09 -12.32 22.31
CA ASN A 308 -0.33 -12.18 22.59
C ASN A 308 -0.79 -10.72 22.39
N PHE A 309 -1.86 -10.54 21.61
CA PHE A 309 -2.41 -9.25 21.25
C PHE A 309 -2.93 -8.46 22.46
N ASP A 310 -3.61 -9.14 23.38
CA ASP A 310 -4.18 -8.53 24.60
C ASP A 310 -3.08 -7.90 25.46
N HIS A 311 -1.94 -8.60 25.60
CA HIS A 311 -0.79 -8.07 26.32
C HIS A 311 -0.17 -6.84 25.64
N ILE A 312 -0.21 -6.75 24.31
CA ILE A 312 0.26 -5.58 23.60
C ILE A 312 -0.63 -4.38 23.92
N LEU A 313 -1.96 -4.55 23.88
CA LEU A 313 -2.90 -3.47 24.18
C LEU A 313 -2.80 -3.02 25.65
N ILE A 314 -2.73 -3.96 26.59
CA ILE A 314 -2.57 -3.63 28.02
C ILE A 314 -1.29 -2.80 28.25
N LYS A 315 -0.16 -3.24 27.67
CA LYS A 315 1.10 -2.51 27.78
C LYS A 315 1.04 -1.14 27.09
N TYR A 316 0.38 -1.06 25.94
CA TYR A 316 0.22 0.20 25.21
C TYR A 316 -0.57 1.23 26.03
N PHE A 317 -1.74 0.86 26.56
CA PHE A 317 -2.55 1.79 27.36
C PHE A 317 -1.87 2.16 28.68
N ASN A 318 -1.16 1.23 29.33
CA ASN A 318 -0.35 1.55 30.50
C ASN A 318 0.79 2.51 30.15
N TYR A 319 1.43 2.31 29.00
CA TYR A 319 2.49 3.19 28.53
C TYR A 319 1.93 4.58 28.20
N LEU A 320 0.78 4.65 27.52
CA LEU A 320 0.12 5.91 27.20
C LEU A 320 -0.32 6.68 28.43
N LYS A 321 -0.76 5.99 29.50
CA LYS A 321 -1.17 6.59 30.79
C LYS A 321 0.01 7.14 31.58
N ASN A 322 1.14 6.43 31.58
CA ASN A 322 2.30 6.74 32.42
C ASN A 322 3.36 7.57 31.68
N ALA A 323 3.14 7.87 30.42
CA ALA A 323 4.03 8.68 29.61
C ALA A 323 3.64 10.15 29.67
#